data_114d81fd982ddf20c4e6129255e2b3c7
#
_entry.id   114d81fd982ddf20c4e6129255e2b3c7
#
_cell.length_a   1.000
_cell.length_b   1.000
_cell.length_c   1.000
_cell.angle_alpha   90.00
_cell.angle_beta   90.00
_cell.angle_gamma   90.00
#
_symmetry.space_group_name_H-M   'P 1'
#
loop_
_entity.id
_entity.type
_entity.pdbx_description
1 polymer ?
#
loop_
_entity_poly.entity_id
_entity_poly.type
_entity_poly.pdbx_seq_one_letter_code
_entity_poly.pdbx_strand_id
1 'polypeptide(L)' 'MISTKRQRFEKVASKRVQKIIDFMRLLGNCANKNNYDYTEKDVELMFREINRVLKETKVLYDKNLNKNDKGGFKFVK' A
#
# COMPACT_ATOMS: atom_id res chain seq x y z
N MET A 1 -12.79 -18.66 17.72
CA MET A 1 -13.19 -17.30 18.14
C MET A 1 -12.26 -16.23 17.60
N ILE A 2 -12.82 -15.16 17.10
CA ILE A 2 -12.01 -14.09 16.52
C ILE A 2 -11.66 -13.08 17.59
N SER A 3 -10.38 -12.71 17.65
CA SER A 3 -9.95 -11.75 18.64
C SER A 3 -10.42 -10.35 18.29
N THR A 4 -10.51 -9.50 19.30
CA THR A 4 -10.90 -8.11 19.11
C THR A 4 -9.93 -7.38 18.19
N LYS A 5 -8.64 -7.71 18.31
CA LYS A 5 -7.62 -7.11 17.44
C LYS A 5 -7.84 -7.52 16.00
N ARG A 6 -8.20 -8.78 15.78
CA ARG A 6 -8.46 -9.26 14.44
C ARG A 6 -9.67 -8.57 13.82
N GLN A 7 -10.74 -8.44 14.58
CA GLN A 7 -11.95 -7.79 14.12
C GLN A 7 -11.69 -6.32 13.78
N ARG A 8 -10.91 -5.67 14.64
CA ARG A 8 -10.57 -4.26 14.42
C ARG A 8 -9.74 -4.11 13.16
N PHE A 9 -8.78 -5.00 12.95
CA PHE A 9 -7.95 -4.96 11.76
C PHE A 9 -8.79 -5.09 10.50
N GLU A 10 -9.67 -6.10 10.47
CA GLU A 10 -10.50 -6.33 9.29
C GLU A 10 -11.37 -5.12 8.99
N LYS A 11 -11.94 -4.53 10.03
CA LYS A 11 -12.81 -3.39 9.85
C LYS A 11 -12.06 -2.15 9.36
N VAL A 12 -10.95 -1.83 9.99
CA VAL A 12 -10.21 -0.62 9.66
C VAL A 12 -9.46 -0.78 8.35
N ALA A 13 -8.76 -1.90 8.18
CA ALA A 13 -7.95 -2.10 6.99
C ALA A 13 -8.80 -2.19 5.73
N SER A 14 -9.96 -2.87 5.82
CA SER A 14 -10.80 -2.98 4.63
C SER A 14 -11.28 -1.62 4.16
N LYS A 15 -11.63 -0.73 5.09
CA LYS A 15 -12.04 0.62 4.73
C LYS A 15 -10.91 1.41 4.08
N ARG A 16 -9.72 1.26 4.62
CA ARG A 16 -8.57 1.99 4.09
C ARG A 16 -8.15 1.48 2.73
N VAL A 17 -8.19 0.17 2.55
CA VAL A 17 -7.89 -0.42 1.25
C VAL A 17 -8.91 0.09 0.21
N GLN A 18 -10.18 0.11 0.60
CA GLN A 18 -11.21 0.59 -0.32
C GLN A 18 -10.97 2.03 -0.73
N LYS A 19 -10.57 2.87 0.21
CA LYS A 19 -10.28 4.26 -0.11
C LYS A 19 -9.09 4.40 -1.05
N ILE A 20 -8.06 3.59 -0.86
CA ILE A 20 -6.91 3.60 -1.75
C ILE A 20 -7.35 3.23 -3.16
N ILE A 21 -8.16 2.18 -3.28
CA ILE A 21 -8.67 1.74 -4.58
C ILE A 21 -9.49 2.84 -5.22
N ASP A 22 -10.36 3.48 -4.44
CA ASP A 22 -11.20 4.56 -4.95
C ASP A 22 -10.37 5.73 -5.44
N PHE A 23 -9.34 6.11 -4.69
CA PHE A 23 -8.47 7.20 -5.10
C PHE A 23 -7.66 6.83 -6.32
N MET A 24 -7.24 5.56 -6.44
CA MET A 24 -6.55 5.13 -7.66
C MET A 24 -7.45 5.26 -8.88
N ARG A 25 -8.73 4.94 -8.72
CA ARG A 25 -9.68 5.09 -9.82
C ARG A 25 -9.86 6.56 -10.19
N LEU A 26 -9.91 7.42 -9.18
CA LEU A 26 -10.00 8.86 -9.44
C LEU A 26 -8.76 9.36 -10.16
N LEU A 27 -7.60 8.86 -9.77
CA LEU A 27 -6.36 9.22 -10.45
C LEU A 27 -6.41 8.76 -11.91
N GLY A 28 -6.98 7.58 -12.15
CA GLY A 28 -7.14 7.09 -13.50
C GLY A 28 -8.00 8.01 -14.37
N ASN A 29 -8.98 8.67 -13.75
CA ASN A 29 -9.82 9.60 -14.49
C ASN A 29 -9.05 10.82 -14.96
N CYS A 30 -7.95 11.15 -14.29
CA CYS A 30 -7.12 12.27 -14.69
C CYS A 30 -6.29 11.99 -15.95
N ALA A 31 -6.34 10.75 -16.43
CA ALA A 31 -5.63 10.39 -17.65
C ALA A 31 -6.33 10.93 -18.91
N ASN A 32 -7.53 11.45 -18.76
CA ASN A 32 -8.30 11.97 -19.88
C ASN A 32 -7.67 13.24 -20.46
N LYS A 33 -7.05 13.12 -21.62
CA LYS A 33 -6.35 14.23 -22.24
C LYS A 33 -7.27 15.36 -22.71
N ASN A 34 -8.53 15.09 -22.81
CA ASN A 34 -9.47 16.15 -23.16
C ASN A 34 -9.62 17.17 -22.05
N ASN A 35 -9.43 16.75 -20.81
CA ASN A 35 -9.60 17.62 -19.65
C ASN A 35 -8.31 18.00 -18.96
N TYR A 36 -7.26 17.21 -19.14
CA TYR A 36 -6.01 17.39 -18.40
C TYR A 36 -4.81 17.32 -19.31
N ASP A 37 -3.80 18.09 -18.97
CA ASP A 37 -2.56 18.10 -19.73
C ASP A 37 -1.44 17.52 -18.86
N TYR A 38 -0.71 16.55 -19.40
CA TYR A 38 0.39 15.94 -18.68
C TYR A 38 1.36 15.30 -19.68
N THR A 39 2.57 15.05 -19.20
CA THR A 39 3.62 14.44 -20.00
C THR A 39 3.96 13.06 -19.46
N GLU A 40 4.75 12.32 -20.25
CA GLU A 40 5.26 11.03 -19.79
C GLU A 40 6.04 11.19 -18.50
N LYS A 41 6.79 12.29 -18.40
CA LYS A 41 7.59 12.53 -17.21
C LYS A 41 6.72 12.70 -15.97
N ASP A 42 5.60 13.40 -16.13
CA ASP A 42 4.66 13.56 -15.03
C ASP A 42 4.15 12.20 -14.56
N VAL A 43 3.82 11.34 -15.50
CA VAL A 43 3.31 10.01 -15.19
C VAL A 43 4.38 9.19 -14.46
N GLU A 44 5.61 9.25 -14.93
CA GLU A 44 6.71 8.54 -14.28
C GLU A 44 6.90 9.01 -12.84
N LEU A 45 6.86 10.31 -12.63
CA LEU A 45 7.03 10.85 -11.29
C LEU A 45 5.91 10.42 -10.35
N MET A 46 4.68 10.48 -10.83
CA MET A 46 3.52 10.09 -10.05
C MET A 46 3.64 8.64 -9.60
N PHE A 47 3.87 7.75 -10.54
CA PHE A 47 3.89 6.33 -10.18
C PHE A 47 5.15 5.91 -9.44
N ARG A 48 6.26 6.61 -9.67
CA ARG A 48 7.46 6.35 -8.87
C ARG A 48 7.17 6.63 -7.40
N GLU A 49 6.51 7.75 -7.12
CA GLU A 49 6.20 8.12 -5.75
C GLU A 49 5.19 7.18 -5.12
N ILE A 50 4.16 6.81 -5.89
CA ILE A 50 3.17 5.86 -5.39
C ILE A 50 3.81 4.52 -5.08
N ASN A 51 4.69 4.04 -5.98
CA ASN A 51 5.36 2.77 -5.77
C ASN A 51 6.31 2.82 -4.57
N ARG A 52 6.95 3.96 -4.34
CA ARG A 52 7.82 4.13 -3.19
C ARG A 52 7.03 3.95 -1.89
N VAL A 53 5.90 4.64 -1.79
CA VAL A 53 5.06 4.55 -0.60
C VAL A 53 4.48 3.16 -0.45
N LEU A 54 4.09 2.55 -1.56
CA LEU A 54 3.57 1.19 -1.54
C LEU A 54 4.60 0.22 -0.94
N LYS A 55 5.85 0.31 -1.40
CA LYS A 55 6.91 -0.54 -0.89
C LYS A 55 7.17 -0.29 0.58
N GLU A 56 7.23 0.96 0.98
CA GLU A 56 7.45 1.32 2.37
C GLU A 56 6.37 0.74 3.27
N THR A 57 5.14 0.82 2.80
CA THR A 57 4.01 0.30 3.57
C THR A 57 4.09 -1.21 3.70
N LYS A 58 4.43 -1.89 2.61
CA LYS A 58 4.57 -3.35 2.65
C LYS A 58 5.67 -3.78 3.62
N VAL A 59 6.74 -3.02 3.68
CA VAL A 59 7.83 -3.33 4.60
C VAL A 59 7.35 -3.30 6.05
N LEU A 60 6.45 -2.38 6.38
CA LEU A 60 5.90 -2.33 7.73
C LEU A 60 5.18 -3.62 8.10
N TYR A 61 4.41 -4.16 7.15
CA TYR A 61 3.71 -5.42 7.38
C TYR A 61 4.70 -6.59 7.44
N ASP A 62 5.67 -6.59 6.54
CA ASP A 62 6.65 -7.67 6.51
C ASP A 62 7.44 -7.74 7.81
N LYS A 63 7.84 -6.58 8.33
CA LYS A 63 8.56 -6.53 9.59
C LYS A 63 7.74 -7.11 10.73
N ASN A 64 6.48 -6.76 10.78
CA ASN A 64 5.63 -7.22 11.86
C ASN A 64 5.26 -8.69 11.73
N LEU A 65 5.09 -9.15 10.51
CA LEU A 65 4.78 -10.56 10.27
C LEU A 65 5.97 -11.45 10.58
N ASN A 66 7.17 -10.98 10.28
CA ASN A 66 8.39 -11.77 10.45
C ASN A 66 9.12 -11.45 11.73
N LYS A 67 8.46 -10.75 12.61
CA LYS A 67 9.05 -10.34 13.85
C LYS A 67 9.63 -11.48 14.64
N ASN A 68 8.93 -12.59 14.68
CA ASN A 68 9.38 -13.75 15.42
C ASN A 68 10.45 -14.54 14.68
N ASP A 69 10.45 -14.44 13.38
CA ASP A 69 11.44 -15.11 12.56
C ASP A 69 12.80 -14.52 12.71
N LYS A 70 12.85 -13.27 13.05
CA LYS A 70 14.10 -12.64 13.29
C LYS A 70 14.87 -13.31 14.32
N GLY A 71 14.19 -13.84 15.25
CA GLY A 71 14.84 -14.56 16.28
C GLY A 71 15.54 -15.75 15.73
N GLY A 72 15.03 -16.24 14.74
CA GLY A 72 15.71 -17.33 14.15
C GLY A 72 16.86 -16.90 13.36
N PHE A 73 17.18 -16.09 13.48
CA PHE A 73 18.22 -15.57 12.77
C PHE A 73 19.39 -15.94 12.89
N LYS A 74 19.12 -16.33 13.49
CA LYS A 74 19.75 -16.66 13.67
C LYS A 74 20.48 -17.33 13.32
N PHE A 75 20.52 -17.55 13.37
CA PHE A 75 21.01 -18.26 13.08
C PHE A 75 21.18 -19.25 12.61
N VAL A 76 20.75 -19.49 12.89
CA VAL A 76 20.61 -20.44 12.61
C VAL A 76 21.16 -20.94 11.92
N LYS A 77 21.20 -21.11 12.01
CA LYS A 77 21.56 -21.72 11.53
C LYS A 77 21.92 -22.14 11.09
#